data_17488d6ef17fce4f494c6ae172db1c17
#
_entry.id   17488d6ef17fce4f494c6ae172db1c17
#
_cell.length_a   1.000
_cell.length_b   1.000
_cell.length_c   1.000
_cell.angle_alpha   90.00
_cell.angle_beta   90.00
_cell.angle_gamma   90.00
#
_symmetry.space_group_name_H-M   'P 1'
#
loop_
_entity.id
_entity.type
_entity.pdbx_description
1 polymer ?
#
loop_
_entity_poly.entity_id
_entity_poly.type
_entity_poly.pdbx_seq_one_letter_code
_entity_poly.pdbx_strand_id
1 'polypeptide(L)'
;ISYEEQLKKKQKQIRKLLKDICLVEPIIGMKNPYHYRNKVNAAFAHRRDGSIVSGVYEEGTHRIVPVDECLIEDQTADAIIRDIRGLLKSFKIKVYNEDSGYGLLRHVMVRRGFASGEVMVVLVCASPIFPSKNNFVKALRKLHPEITTVILNVNDKKTSMVLGERNITLYGKGFIEDTLCGCTFRLSPASFYQVNPVQTEKLYQKAIKMAKLQGEEKVIDAYCGIGT
;
A
#
# COMPACT_ATOMS: atom_id res chain seq x y z
N ILE A 1 -0.60 12.19 -20.75
CA ILE A 1 0.05 11.44 -21.87
C ILE A 1 -0.46 10.01 -21.89
N SER A 2 -0.60 9.40 -23.07
CA SER A 2 -1.04 8.01 -23.22
C SER A 2 -0.04 7.03 -22.59
N TYR A 3 -0.49 5.82 -22.27
CA TYR A 3 0.41 4.79 -21.73
C TYR A 3 1.52 4.41 -22.72
N GLU A 4 1.22 4.37 -24.00
CA GLU A 4 2.21 4.13 -25.06
C GLU A 4 3.30 5.20 -25.09
N GLU A 5 2.92 6.47 -24.95
CA GLU A 5 3.89 7.57 -24.85
C GLU A 5 4.74 7.49 -23.60
N GLN A 6 4.15 7.05 -22.47
CA GLN A 6 4.92 6.78 -21.24
C GLN A 6 5.96 5.69 -21.48
N LEU A 7 5.60 4.58 -22.13
CA LEU A 7 6.53 3.52 -22.48
C LEU A 7 7.66 4.01 -23.40
N LYS A 8 7.32 4.77 -24.45
CA LYS A 8 8.33 5.37 -25.37
C LYS A 8 9.31 6.27 -24.63
N LYS A 9 8.82 7.13 -23.73
CA LYS A 9 9.67 8.03 -22.93
C LYS A 9 10.61 7.25 -22.00
N LYS A 10 10.10 6.27 -21.28
CA LYS A 10 10.91 5.40 -20.39
C LYS A 10 11.96 4.62 -21.18
N GLN A 11 11.57 4.02 -22.31
CA GLN A 11 12.50 3.32 -23.20
C GLN A 11 13.62 4.22 -23.69
N LYS A 12 13.29 5.44 -24.16
CA LYS A 12 14.28 6.43 -24.63
C LYS A 12 15.24 6.83 -23.51
N GLN A 13 14.73 7.04 -22.29
CA GLN A 13 15.55 7.40 -21.13
C GLN A 13 16.58 6.29 -20.81
N ILE A 14 16.16 5.03 -20.71
CA ILE A 14 17.05 3.91 -20.41
C ILE A 14 18.07 3.69 -21.52
N ARG A 15 17.65 3.75 -22.79
CA ARG A 15 18.58 3.67 -23.93
C ARG A 15 19.64 4.77 -23.91
N LYS A 16 19.26 5.98 -23.52
CA LYS A 16 20.24 7.10 -23.38
C LYS A 16 21.24 6.85 -22.26
N LEU A 17 20.80 6.31 -21.12
CA LEU A 17 21.68 6.03 -19.98
C LEU A 17 22.66 4.87 -20.25
N LEU A 18 22.23 3.86 -21.00
CA LEU A 18 23.01 2.63 -21.23
C LEU A 18 23.63 2.55 -22.64
N LYS A 19 23.58 3.63 -23.45
CA LYS A 19 23.96 3.62 -24.87
C LYS A 19 25.38 3.09 -25.13
N ASP A 20 26.31 3.38 -24.22
CA ASP A 20 27.73 3.02 -24.35
C ASP A 20 28.09 1.75 -23.53
N ILE A 21 27.08 1.09 -22.90
CA ILE A 21 27.28 -0.06 -22.02
C ILE A 21 26.69 -1.33 -22.64
N CYS A 22 25.42 -1.28 -23.05
CA CYS A 22 24.77 -2.46 -23.60
C CYS A 22 23.55 -2.11 -24.48
N LEU A 23 23.13 -3.12 -25.28
CA LEU A 23 21.85 -3.05 -26.01
C LEU A 23 20.68 -3.15 -25.02
N VAL A 24 19.76 -2.19 -25.10
CA VAL A 24 18.54 -2.18 -24.28
C VAL A 24 17.39 -2.80 -25.08
N GLU A 25 16.89 -3.92 -24.59
CA GLU A 25 15.71 -4.60 -25.17
C GLU A 25 14.45 -3.72 -25.06
N PRO A 26 13.40 -4.02 -25.82
CA PRO A 26 12.12 -3.33 -25.72
C PRO A 26 11.54 -3.42 -24.30
N ILE A 27 10.95 -2.32 -23.83
CA ILE A 27 10.30 -2.25 -22.53
C ILE A 27 9.11 -3.22 -22.48
N ILE A 28 8.98 -3.93 -21.35
CA ILE A 28 7.85 -4.83 -21.10
C ILE A 28 6.75 -4.02 -20.41
N GLY A 29 5.76 -3.61 -21.18
CA GLY A 29 4.60 -2.86 -20.70
C GLY A 29 3.57 -3.72 -19.99
N MET A 30 2.66 -3.05 -19.27
CA MET A 30 1.47 -3.65 -18.68
C MET A 30 0.37 -3.81 -19.73
N LYS A 31 -0.40 -4.88 -19.64
CA LYS A 31 -1.61 -5.06 -20.45
C LYS A 31 -2.72 -4.09 -20.00
N ASN A 32 -2.87 -3.93 -18.67
CA ASN A 32 -3.75 -2.94 -18.05
C ASN A 32 -2.94 -2.09 -17.06
N PRO A 33 -2.70 -0.80 -17.34
CA PRO A 33 -1.90 0.08 -16.48
C PRO A 33 -2.69 0.76 -15.35
N TYR A 34 -3.90 0.28 -15.05
CA TYR A 34 -4.78 0.84 -14.04
C TYR A 34 -4.95 -0.11 -12.87
N HIS A 35 -5.21 0.46 -11.69
CA HIS A 35 -5.59 -0.24 -10.43
C HIS A 35 -4.68 -1.40 -10.04
N TYR A 36 -3.41 -1.30 -10.38
CA TYR A 36 -2.42 -2.35 -10.14
C TYR A 36 -1.76 -2.28 -8.75
N ARG A 37 -1.92 -1.15 -8.03
CA ARG A 37 -1.22 -0.89 -6.78
C ARG A 37 -1.94 -1.59 -5.62
N ASN A 38 -1.33 -2.66 -5.11
CA ASN A 38 -1.90 -3.52 -4.07
C ASN A 38 -1.73 -2.99 -2.64
N LYS A 39 -1.00 -1.89 -2.43
CA LYS A 39 -0.82 -1.23 -1.15
C LYS A 39 -1.05 0.27 -1.28
N VAL A 40 -2.01 0.78 -0.52
CA VAL A 40 -2.41 2.18 -0.50
C VAL A 40 -2.22 2.74 0.91
N ASN A 41 -1.65 3.93 1.02
CA ASN A 41 -1.54 4.68 2.25
C ASN A 41 -2.28 6.00 2.08
N ALA A 42 -3.25 6.26 2.93
CA ALA A 42 -3.96 7.54 2.97
C ALA A 42 -3.71 8.26 4.29
N ALA A 43 -3.31 9.51 4.22
CA ALA A 43 -3.30 10.44 5.35
C ALA A 43 -4.70 11.04 5.52
N PHE A 44 -5.04 11.46 6.74
CA PHE A 44 -6.33 12.05 7.08
C PHE A 44 -6.14 13.44 7.68
N ALA A 45 -7.02 14.38 7.36
CA ALA A 45 -7.05 15.70 7.97
C ALA A 45 -8.46 16.28 8.03
N HIS A 46 -8.63 17.30 8.88
CA HIS A 46 -9.81 18.15 8.84
C HIS A 46 -9.63 19.31 7.86
N ARG A 47 -10.65 19.61 7.08
CA ARG A 47 -10.78 20.87 6.36
C ARG A 47 -11.20 21.99 7.32
N ARG A 48 -11.12 23.23 6.86
CA ARG A 48 -11.58 24.42 7.61
C ARG A 48 -13.08 24.38 7.96
N ASP A 49 -13.89 23.71 7.13
CA ASP A 49 -15.33 23.51 7.35
C ASP A 49 -15.62 22.34 8.32
N GLY A 50 -14.59 21.70 8.90
CA GLY A 50 -14.72 20.56 9.81
C GLY A 50 -14.94 19.22 9.12
N SER A 51 -15.05 19.18 7.79
CA SER A 51 -15.14 17.91 7.06
C SER A 51 -13.80 17.16 7.11
N ILE A 52 -13.87 15.81 7.08
CA ILE A 52 -12.70 14.94 7.04
C ILE A 52 -12.36 14.65 5.59
N VAL A 53 -11.08 14.77 5.24
CA VAL A 53 -10.51 14.37 3.95
C VAL A 53 -9.48 13.28 4.15
N SER A 54 -9.27 12.47 3.11
CA SER A 54 -8.19 11.51 3.02
C SER A 54 -7.49 11.63 1.67
N GLY A 55 -6.21 11.32 1.63
CA GLY A 55 -5.40 11.41 0.43
C GLY A 55 -3.91 11.36 0.73
N VAL A 56 -3.14 12.08 -0.05
CA VAL A 56 -1.67 12.15 0.08
C VAL A 56 -1.21 13.54 0.49
N TYR A 57 -0.11 13.62 1.22
CA TYR A 57 0.48 14.92 1.51
C TYR A 57 1.04 15.57 0.23
N GLU A 58 0.78 16.86 0.09
CA GLU A 58 1.52 17.69 -0.84
C GLU A 58 2.99 17.74 -0.41
N GLU A 59 3.90 17.65 -1.37
CA GLU A 59 5.35 17.60 -1.13
C GLU A 59 5.82 18.75 -0.22
N GLY A 60 6.57 18.41 0.82
CA GLY A 60 7.12 19.36 1.80
C GLY A 60 6.10 20.02 2.73
N THR A 61 4.86 19.55 2.79
CA THR A 61 3.80 20.13 3.63
C THR A 61 3.00 19.07 4.38
N HIS A 62 2.18 19.50 5.38
CA HIS A 62 1.14 18.68 6.01
C HIS A 62 -0.24 18.87 5.35
N ARG A 63 -0.31 19.54 4.20
CA ARG A 63 -1.57 19.72 3.47
C ARG A 63 -1.90 18.44 2.70
N ILE A 64 -3.13 17.95 2.85
CA ILE A 64 -3.60 16.78 2.11
C ILE A 64 -4.21 17.20 0.78
N VAL A 65 -3.73 16.59 -0.29
CA VAL A 65 -4.40 16.55 -1.59
C VAL A 65 -5.44 15.43 -1.51
N PRO A 66 -6.75 15.75 -1.57
CA PRO A 66 -7.79 14.74 -1.46
C PRO A 66 -7.73 13.75 -2.61
N VAL A 67 -7.89 12.47 -2.29
CA VAL A 67 -7.99 11.38 -3.27
C VAL A 67 -9.20 10.53 -2.86
N ASP A 68 -10.21 10.49 -3.71
CA ASP A 68 -11.38 9.63 -3.56
C ASP A 68 -11.28 8.37 -4.43
N GLU A 69 -10.69 8.52 -5.60
CA GLU A 69 -10.38 7.44 -6.55
C GLU A 69 -9.03 7.74 -7.23
N CYS A 70 -8.20 6.72 -7.35
CA CYS A 70 -6.91 6.83 -8.00
C CYS A 70 -6.81 5.85 -9.17
N LEU A 71 -6.30 6.31 -10.32
CA LEU A 71 -6.17 5.47 -11.51
C LEU A 71 -5.20 4.29 -11.35
N ILE A 72 -4.29 4.35 -10.39
CA ILE A 72 -3.30 3.30 -10.17
C ILE A 72 -3.54 2.47 -8.90
N GLU A 73 -4.28 3.00 -7.92
CA GLU A 73 -4.58 2.31 -6.66
C GLU A 73 -5.69 1.28 -6.83
N ASP A 74 -5.66 0.23 -6.00
CA ASP A 74 -6.71 -0.79 -5.97
C ASP A 74 -8.05 -0.17 -5.58
N GLN A 75 -9.09 -0.40 -6.36
CA GLN A 75 -10.41 0.21 -6.15
C GLN A 75 -11.06 -0.22 -4.83
N THR A 76 -10.80 -1.45 -4.37
CA THR A 76 -11.26 -1.91 -3.05
C THR A 76 -10.61 -1.11 -1.93
N ALA A 77 -9.30 -0.80 -2.08
CA ALA A 77 -8.60 0.03 -1.11
C ALA A 77 -9.17 1.46 -1.05
N ASP A 78 -9.43 2.07 -2.22
CA ASP A 78 -10.05 3.41 -2.30
C ASP A 78 -11.43 3.42 -1.63
N ALA A 79 -12.26 2.41 -1.89
CA ALA A 79 -13.59 2.26 -1.27
C ALA A 79 -13.50 2.14 0.26
N ILE A 80 -12.62 1.27 0.77
CA ILE A 80 -12.39 1.08 2.21
C ILE A 80 -11.96 2.40 2.88
N ILE A 81 -11.01 3.13 2.29
CA ILE A 81 -10.50 4.39 2.83
C ILE A 81 -11.62 5.45 2.88
N ARG A 82 -12.42 5.54 1.84
CA ARG A 82 -13.58 6.45 1.77
C ARG A 82 -14.60 6.13 2.87
N ASP A 83 -14.93 4.86 3.06
CA ASP A 83 -15.91 4.44 4.06
C ASP A 83 -15.40 4.57 5.49
N ILE A 84 -14.10 4.33 5.74
CA ILE A 84 -13.46 4.67 7.01
C ILE A 84 -13.65 6.15 7.33
N ARG A 85 -13.46 7.06 6.36
CA ARG A 85 -13.69 8.50 6.54
C ARG A 85 -15.11 8.81 7.04
N GLY A 86 -16.12 8.12 6.49
CA GLY A 86 -17.51 8.22 6.98
C GLY A 86 -17.69 7.68 8.40
N LEU A 87 -17.07 6.53 8.71
CA LEU A 87 -17.14 5.91 10.04
C LEU A 87 -16.46 6.75 11.11
N LEU A 88 -15.36 7.47 10.81
CA LEU A 88 -14.70 8.36 11.78
C LEU A 88 -15.67 9.39 12.36
N LYS A 89 -16.52 9.98 11.51
CA LYS A 89 -17.55 10.92 11.93
C LYS A 89 -18.59 10.26 12.83
N SER A 90 -19.10 9.10 12.43
CA SER A 90 -20.13 8.35 13.16
C SER A 90 -19.66 7.88 14.54
N PHE A 91 -18.40 7.49 14.65
CA PHE A 91 -17.78 7.02 15.89
C PHE A 91 -17.09 8.15 16.70
N LYS A 92 -17.17 9.41 16.24
CA LYS A 92 -16.55 10.60 16.86
C LYS A 92 -15.04 10.43 17.07
N ILE A 93 -14.38 9.73 16.14
CA ILE A 93 -12.93 9.53 16.17
C ILE A 93 -12.27 10.76 15.55
N LYS A 94 -11.37 11.39 16.31
CA LYS A 94 -10.66 12.59 15.86
C LYS A 94 -9.48 12.20 14.97
N VAL A 95 -9.36 12.89 13.87
CA VAL A 95 -8.19 12.81 13.00
C VAL A 95 -7.03 13.54 13.68
N TYR A 96 -5.84 12.96 13.59
CA TYR A 96 -4.62 13.54 14.14
C TYR A 96 -4.17 14.75 13.32
N ASN A 97 -3.77 15.79 14.01
CA ASN A 97 -3.17 16.99 13.40
C ASN A 97 -1.68 17.00 13.72
N GLU A 98 -0.84 16.91 12.70
CA GLU A 98 0.61 16.79 12.82
C GLU A 98 1.25 18.05 13.42
N ASP A 99 0.64 19.24 13.24
CA ASP A 99 1.16 20.48 13.76
C ASP A 99 0.87 20.65 15.26
N SER A 100 -0.36 20.37 15.69
CA SER A 100 -0.78 20.50 17.09
C SER A 100 -0.49 19.26 17.94
N GLY A 101 -0.28 18.10 17.33
CA GLY A 101 -0.13 16.82 18.02
C GLY A 101 -1.43 16.29 18.64
N TYR A 102 -2.59 16.80 18.21
CA TYR A 102 -3.88 16.43 18.79
C TYR A 102 -4.70 15.56 17.81
N GLY A 103 -5.35 14.54 18.36
CA GLY A 103 -6.18 13.60 17.61
C GLY A 103 -5.69 12.16 17.74
N LEU A 104 -6.31 11.24 17.00
CA LEU A 104 -6.03 9.80 17.10
C LEU A 104 -5.57 9.20 15.78
N LEU A 105 -6.41 9.22 14.74
CA LEU A 105 -6.11 8.55 13.48
C LEU A 105 -5.22 9.43 12.61
N ARG A 106 -4.04 8.92 12.27
CA ARG A 106 -3.04 9.57 11.40
C ARG A 106 -3.18 9.13 9.96
N HIS A 107 -3.09 7.80 9.75
CA HIS A 107 -3.13 7.19 8.42
C HIS A 107 -3.98 5.93 8.43
N VAL A 108 -4.42 5.55 7.24
CA VAL A 108 -4.94 4.21 6.96
C VAL A 108 -4.09 3.60 5.86
N MET A 109 -3.59 2.40 6.10
CA MET A 109 -2.97 1.58 5.07
C MET A 109 -3.91 0.43 4.73
N VAL A 110 -4.19 0.25 3.45
CA VAL A 110 -4.89 -0.93 2.93
C VAL A 110 -3.93 -1.72 2.05
N ARG A 111 -3.85 -3.02 2.28
CA ARG A 111 -3.07 -3.94 1.45
C ARG A 111 -3.97 -5.08 1.00
N ARG A 112 -3.94 -5.38 -0.29
CA ARG A 112 -4.68 -6.49 -0.88
C ARG A 112 -3.74 -7.51 -1.48
N GLY A 113 -3.95 -8.80 -1.19
CA GLY A 113 -3.38 -9.90 -1.93
C GLY A 113 -4.13 -10.07 -3.26
N PHE A 114 -3.45 -9.91 -4.39
CA PHE A 114 -4.12 -9.98 -5.69
C PHE A 114 -4.45 -11.42 -6.10
N ALA A 115 -3.62 -12.38 -5.71
CA ALA A 115 -3.89 -13.79 -5.96
C ALA A 115 -4.85 -14.38 -4.92
N SER A 116 -4.69 -14.04 -3.64
CA SER A 116 -5.50 -14.57 -2.55
C SER A 116 -6.85 -13.88 -2.37
N GLY A 117 -6.96 -12.60 -2.76
CA GLY A 117 -8.11 -11.75 -2.46
C GLY A 117 -8.16 -11.26 -1.01
N GLU A 118 -7.22 -11.65 -0.14
CA GLU A 118 -7.18 -11.21 1.26
C GLU A 118 -6.91 -9.70 1.38
N VAL A 119 -7.60 -9.05 2.32
CA VAL A 119 -7.48 -7.60 2.54
C VAL A 119 -7.08 -7.31 3.98
N MET A 120 -5.99 -6.57 4.14
CA MET A 120 -5.50 -6.03 5.41
C MET A 120 -5.81 -4.54 5.49
N VAL A 121 -6.41 -4.12 6.59
CA VAL A 121 -6.59 -2.71 6.96
C VAL A 121 -5.75 -2.40 8.18
N VAL A 122 -4.90 -1.38 8.10
CA VAL A 122 -4.09 -0.89 9.22
C VAL A 122 -4.51 0.53 9.56
N LEU A 123 -5.04 0.70 10.76
CA LEU A 123 -5.38 1.99 11.34
C LEU A 123 -4.15 2.51 12.10
N VAL A 124 -3.48 3.50 11.56
CA VAL A 124 -2.30 4.11 12.19
C VAL A 124 -2.75 5.23 13.12
N CYS A 125 -2.53 5.04 14.41
CA CYS A 125 -3.04 5.91 15.47
C CYS A 125 -1.92 6.43 16.37
N ALA A 126 -2.11 7.63 16.89
CA ALA A 126 -1.19 8.24 17.86
C ALA A 126 -1.28 7.60 19.27
N SER A 127 -2.22 6.69 19.51
CA SER A 127 -2.45 6.02 20.79
C SER A 127 -2.94 4.60 20.59
N PRO A 128 -2.64 3.66 21.50
CA PRO A 128 -3.19 2.31 21.48
C PRO A 128 -4.68 2.25 21.86
N ILE A 129 -5.24 3.34 22.38
CA ILE A 129 -6.63 3.42 22.83
C ILE A 129 -7.49 3.91 21.67
N PHE A 130 -8.27 2.99 21.09
CA PHE A 130 -9.22 3.30 20.02
C PHE A 130 -10.65 3.20 20.56
N PRO A 131 -11.41 4.32 20.60
CA PRO A 131 -12.77 4.31 21.13
C PRO A 131 -13.68 3.38 20.36
N SER A 132 -14.49 2.59 21.08
CA SER A 132 -15.48 1.66 20.48
C SER A 132 -14.89 0.73 19.40
N LYS A 133 -13.63 0.33 19.53
CA LYS A 133 -12.88 -0.45 18.52
C LYS A 133 -13.64 -1.64 17.95
N ASN A 134 -14.31 -2.42 18.79
CA ASN A 134 -15.04 -3.61 18.37
C ASN A 134 -16.25 -3.27 17.48
N ASN A 135 -16.99 -2.21 17.84
CA ASN A 135 -18.13 -1.75 17.03
C ASN A 135 -17.68 -1.10 15.74
N PHE A 136 -16.56 -0.34 15.77
CA PHE A 136 -15.95 0.23 14.58
C PHE A 136 -15.54 -0.87 13.57
N VAL A 137 -14.80 -1.86 14.03
CA VAL A 137 -14.39 -3.02 13.20
C VAL A 137 -15.59 -3.77 12.66
N LYS A 138 -16.62 -4.00 13.49
CA LYS A 138 -17.88 -4.64 13.05
C LYS A 138 -18.59 -3.83 11.97
N ALA A 139 -18.68 -2.51 12.12
CA ALA A 139 -19.29 -1.62 11.14
C ALA A 139 -18.49 -1.60 9.82
N LEU A 140 -17.17 -1.50 9.90
CA LEU A 140 -16.30 -1.53 8.74
C LEU A 140 -16.43 -2.84 7.95
N ARG A 141 -16.41 -3.99 8.65
CA ARG A 141 -16.58 -5.31 8.04
C ARG A 141 -17.99 -5.57 7.49
N LYS A 142 -19.00 -4.90 8.01
CA LYS A 142 -20.34 -4.95 7.43
C LYS A 142 -20.39 -4.27 6.05
N LEU A 143 -19.62 -3.21 5.85
CA LEU A 143 -19.48 -2.52 4.57
C LEU A 143 -18.53 -3.28 3.62
N HIS A 144 -17.48 -3.89 4.18
CA HIS A 144 -16.39 -4.56 3.47
C HIS A 144 -16.15 -5.97 4.03
N PRO A 145 -16.99 -6.95 3.69
CA PRO A 145 -16.87 -8.34 4.19
C PRO A 145 -15.59 -9.04 3.72
N GLU A 146 -14.97 -8.56 2.66
CA GLU A 146 -13.68 -9.03 2.12
C GLU A 146 -12.48 -8.73 3.03
N ILE A 147 -12.64 -7.86 4.04
CA ILE A 147 -11.55 -7.56 4.99
C ILE A 147 -11.23 -8.79 5.83
N THR A 148 -10.02 -9.31 5.64
CA THR A 148 -9.50 -10.51 6.31
C THR A 148 -8.90 -10.19 7.68
N THR A 149 -8.25 -9.02 7.81
CA THR A 149 -7.63 -8.59 9.07
C THR A 149 -7.64 -7.08 9.24
N VAL A 150 -7.83 -6.63 10.50
CA VAL A 150 -7.75 -5.22 10.90
C VAL A 150 -6.73 -5.08 12.02
N ILE A 151 -5.80 -4.15 11.86
CA ILE A 151 -4.69 -3.91 12.77
C ILE A 151 -4.72 -2.44 13.22
N LEU A 152 -4.52 -2.21 14.48
CA LEU A 152 -4.16 -0.90 15.02
C LEU A 152 -2.64 -0.84 15.11
N ASN A 153 -2.03 0.06 14.35
CA ASN A 153 -0.63 0.37 14.45
C ASN A 153 -0.45 1.65 15.29
N VAL A 154 0.39 1.59 16.31
CA VAL A 154 0.64 2.73 17.20
C VAL A 154 1.86 3.50 16.70
N ASN A 155 1.65 4.73 16.28
CA ASN A 155 2.69 5.67 15.90
C ASN A 155 2.49 6.98 16.67
N ASP A 156 3.07 7.03 17.87
CA ASP A 156 3.01 8.15 18.81
C ASP A 156 4.19 9.14 18.66
N LYS A 157 5.11 8.85 17.72
CA LYS A 157 6.31 9.65 17.47
C LYS A 157 6.03 10.78 16.46
N LYS A 158 6.71 11.91 16.62
CA LYS A 158 6.80 12.94 15.57
C LYS A 158 7.81 12.47 14.51
N THR A 159 7.32 11.88 13.45
CA THR A 159 8.13 11.26 12.39
C THR A 159 7.40 11.28 11.06
N SER A 160 8.14 11.31 9.96
CA SER A 160 7.62 11.12 8.61
C SER A 160 7.28 9.66 8.28
N MET A 161 7.68 8.71 9.14
CA MET A 161 7.35 7.30 8.96
C MET A 161 5.85 7.09 9.18
N VAL A 162 5.20 6.40 8.25
CA VAL A 162 3.75 6.11 8.35
C VAL A 162 3.47 5.15 9.49
N LEU A 163 4.21 4.03 9.57
CA LEU A 163 4.01 2.99 10.58
C LEU A 163 4.90 3.21 11.80
N GLY A 164 4.32 3.02 12.99
CA GLY A 164 5.06 2.83 14.23
C GLY A 164 5.46 1.36 14.44
N GLU A 165 6.13 1.09 15.54
CA GLU A 165 6.71 -0.23 15.84
C GLU A 165 5.69 -1.24 16.38
N ARG A 166 4.63 -0.76 17.08
CA ARG A 166 3.68 -1.60 17.79
C ARG A 166 2.42 -1.85 16.98
N ASN A 167 2.09 -3.11 16.77
CA ASN A 167 0.84 -3.55 16.14
C ASN A 167 -0.06 -4.27 17.15
N ILE A 168 -1.36 -4.01 17.08
CA ILE A 168 -2.42 -4.63 17.89
C ILE A 168 -3.45 -5.17 16.89
N THR A 169 -3.63 -6.48 16.82
CA THR A 169 -4.64 -7.09 15.97
C THR A 169 -6.02 -6.85 16.58
N LEU A 170 -6.89 -6.16 15.84
CA LEU A 170 -8.28 -5.91 16.23
C LEU A 170 -9.23 -6.98 15.69
N TYR A 171 -8.88 -7.56 14.53
CA TYR A 171 -9.63 -8.63 13.88
C TYR A 171 -8.71 -9.45 12.97
N GLY A 172 -9.00 -10.76 12.85
CA GLY A 172 -8.28 -11.68 11.95
C GLY A 172 -6.92 -12.10 12.44
N LYS A 173 -6.06 -12.52 11.50
CA LYS A 173 -4.74 -13.14 11.78
C LYS A 173 -3.63 -12.13 12.14
N GLY A 174 -3.81 -10.83 11.83
CA GLY A 174 -2.76 -9.81 11.93
C GLY A 174 -1.78 -9.82 10.74
N PHE A 175 -2.05 -10.58 9.71
CA PHE A 175 -1.32 -10.63 8.45
C PHE A 175 -2.26 -11.09 7.32
N ILE A 176 -1.85 -10.95 6.08
CA ILE A 176 -2.46 -11.59 4.92
C ILE A 176 -1.43 -12.50 4.24
N GLU A 177 -1.92 -13.41 3.42
CA GLU A 177 -1.09 -14.23 2.54
C GLU A 177 -1.38 -13.85 1.09
N ASP A 178 -0.35 -13.88 0.24
CA ASP A 178 -0.51 -13.70 -1.20
C ASP A 178 0.48 -14.58 -1.95
N THR A 179 0.18 -14.90 -3.19
CA THR A 179 1.01 -15.75 -4.03
C THR A 179 1.67 -14.93 -5.14
N LEU A 180 2.97 -15.13 -5.31
CA LEU A 180 3.77 -14.50 -6.36
C LEU A 180 4.72 -15.56 -6.96
N CYS A 181 4.72 -15.73 -8.27
CA CYS A 181 5.53 -16.74 -8.96
C CYS A 181 5.37 -18.18 -8.40
N GLY A 182 4.16 -18.53 -7.91
CA GLY A 182 3.88 -19.84 -7.33
C GLY A 182 4.28 -20.02 -5.87
N CYS A 183 4.95 -19.03 -5.26
CA CYS A 183 5.33 -19.05 -3.84
C CYS A 183 4.34 -18.22 -3.00
N THR A 184 3.95 -18.71 -1.84
CA THR A 184 3.06 -18.02 -0.91
C THR A 184 3.86 -17.25 0.12
N PHE A 185 3.55 -15.95 0.26
CA PHE A 185 4.21 -15.03 1.17
C PHE A 185 3.25 -14.55 2.25
N ARG A 186 3.72 -14.53 3.48
CA ARG A 186 3.01 -13.92 4.61
C ARG A 186 3.40 -12.45 4.73
N LEU A 187 2.41 -11.57 4.62
CA LEU A 187 2.58 -10.12 4.60
C LEU A 187 2.07 -9.50 5.89
N SER A 188 2.99 -8.95 6.69
CA SER A 188 2.67 -8.10 7.85
C SER A 188 2.49 -6.64 7.40
N PRO A 189 2.03 -5.73 8.28
CA PRO A 189 1.98 -4.30 7.96
C PRO A 189 3.31 -3.73 7.45
N ALA A 190 4.43 -4.11 8.08
CA ALA A 190 5.76 -3.60 7.76
C ALA A 190 6.48 -4.34 6.62
N SER A 191 5.99 -5.51 6.18
CA SER A 191 6.63 -6.28 5.11
C SER A 191 6.74 -5.45 3.83
N PHE A 192 7.94 -5.42 3.24
CA PHE A 192 8.09 -4.96 1.86
C PHE A 192 7.54 -6.04 0.93
N TYR A 193 6.71 -5.65 -0.01
CA TYR A 193 6.18 -6.50 -1.07
C TYR A 193 5.87 -5.61 -2.27
N GLN A 194 6.22 -6.05 -3.46
CA GLN A 194 6.08 -5.25 -4.67
C GLN A 194 4.63 -4.83 -4.89
N VAL A 195 4.41 -3.54 -5.18
CA VAL A 195 3.05 -2.97 -5.28
C VAL A 195 2.34 -3.30 -6.58
N ASN A 196 3.04 -3.88 -7.54
CA ASN A 196 2.49 -4.31 -8.83
C ASN A 196 2.80 -5.79 -9.05
N PRO A 197 2.05 -6.73 -8.47
CA PRO A 197 2.37 -8.15 -8.51
C PRO A 197 2.43 -8.70 -9.94
N VAL A 198 1.51 -8.29 -10.81
CA VAL A 198 1.47 -8.76 -12.21
C VAL A 198 2.76 -8.42 -12.97
N GLN A 199 3.27 -7.20 -12.78
CA GLN A 199 4.49 -6.78 -13.47
C GLN A 199 5.75 -7.34 -12.77
N THR A 200 5.66 -7.58 -11.47
CA THR A 200 6.72 -8.22 -10.68
C THR A 200 6.96 -9.66 -11.12
N GLU A 201 5.90 -10.44 -11.34
CA GLU A 201 6.04 -11.80 -11.88
C GLU A 201 6.77 -11.82 -13.22
N LYS A 202 6.40 -10.92 -14.15
CA LYS A 202 7.10 -10.79 -15.43
C LYS A 202 8.57 -10.43 -15.27
N LEU A 203 8.88 -9.51 -14.32
CA LEU A 203 10.24 -9.11 -14.02
C LEU A 203 11.06 -10.29 -13.49
N TYR A 204 10.54 -11.02 -12.51
CA TYR A 204 11.22 -12.15 -11.89
C TYR A 204 11.40 -13.31 -12.87
N GLN A 205 10.37 -13.67 -13.62
CA GLN A 205 10.46 -14.71 -14.66
C GLN A 205 11.49 -14.33 -15.74
N LYS A 206 11.56 -13.05 -16.14
CA LYS A 206 12.57 -12.58 -17.09
C LYS A 206 13.98 -12.69 -16.50
N ALA A 207 14.18 -12.29 -15.25
CA ALA A 207 15.46 -12.38 -14.54
C ALA A 207 15.93 -13.84 -14.42
N ILE A 208 15.06 -14.73 -13.97
CA ILE A 208 15.34 -16.17 -13.84
C ILE A 208 15.72 -16.77 -15.22
N LYS A 209 14.95 -16.45 -16.27
CA LYS A 209 15.26 -16.90 -17.62
C LYS A 209 16.61 -16.40 -18.12
N MET A 210 16.97 -15.16 -17.79
CA MET A 210 18.26 -14.56 -18.17
C MET A 210 19.44 -15.17 -17.40
N ALA A 211 19.21 -15.60 -16.16
CA ALA A 211 20.22 -16.25 -15.33
C ALA A 211 20.64 -17.63 -15.87
N LYS A 212 19.80 -18.29 -16.71
CA LYS A 212 20.07 -19.59 -17.36
C LYS A 212 20.52 -20.69 -16.38
N LEU A 213 19.95 -20.69 -15.17
CA LEU A 213 20.30 -21.65 -14.11
C LEU A 213 20.02 -23.10 -14.59
N GLN A 214 20.95 -24.01 -14.26
CA GLN A 214 20.88 -25.45 -14.59
C GLN A 214 20.47 -26.31 -13.39
N GLY A 215 20.34 -25.68 -12.19
CA GLY A 215 19.91 -26.33 -10.95
C GLY A 215 21.06 -26.70 -9.98
N GLU A 216 22.30 -26.50 -10.36
CA GLU A 216 23.47 -26.80 -9.50
C GLU A 216 24.17 -25.55 -8.97
N GLU A 217 23.74 -24.37 -9.45
CA GLU A 217 24.36 -23.11 -9.08
C GLU A 217 23.94 -22.66 -7.67
N LYS A 218 24.88 -22.05 -6.95
CA LYS A 218 24.59 -21.32 -5.71
C LYS A 218 24.17 -19.90 -6.05
N VAL A 219 22.95 -19.54 -5.69
CA VAL A 219 22.39 -18.20 -5.90
C VAL A 219 22.35 -17.46 -4.57
N ILE A 220 22.78 -16.19 -4.57
CA ILE A 220 22.69 -15.32 -3.41
C ILE A 220 21.73 -14.18 -3.77
N ASP A 221 20.65 -14.06 -3.02
CA ASP A 221 19.78 -12.89 -3.04
C ASP A 221 20.16 -11.96 -1.89
N ALA A 222 20.89 -10.90 -2.21
CA ALA A 222 21.28 -9.88 -1.25
C ALA A 222 20.11 -8.91 -1.03
N TYR A 223 19.79 -8.66 0.24
CA TYR A 223 18.65 -7.81 0.65
C TYR A 223 17.28 -8.41 0.31
N CYS A 224 17.14 -9.72 0.38
CA CYS A 224 15.94 -10.47 -0.02
C CYS A 224 14.63 -10.06 0.69
N GLY A 225 14.67 -9.31 1.77
CA GLY A 225 13.48 -8.89 2.52
C GLY A 225 12.72 -10.10 3.07
N ILE A 226 11.47 -10.31 2.59
CA ILE A 226 10.65 -11.47 2.95
C ILE A 226 10.87 -12.67 2.01
N GLY A 227 11.87 -12.60 1.14
CA GLY A 227 12.27 -13.68 0.23
C GLY A 227 11.46 -13.74 -1.09
N THR A 228 10.96 -12.58 -1.56
CA THR A 228 10.20 -12.50 -2.84
C THR A 228 11.09 -12.50 -4.05
#